data_27af88dcaa442c2066af0ee71f174a80
#
_entry.id   27af88dcaa442c2066af0ee71f174a80
#
_cell.length_a   1.000
_cell.length_b   1.000
_cell.length_c   1.000
_cell.angle_alpha   90.00
_cell.angle_beta   90.00
_cell.angle_gamma   90.00
#
_symmetry.space_group_name_H-M   'P 1'
#
loop_
_entity.id
_entity.type
_entity.pdbx_description
1 polymer ?
#
loop_
_entity_poly.entity_id
_entity_poly.type
_entity_poly.pdbx_seq_one_letter_code
_entity_poly.pdbx_strand_id
1 'polypeptide(L)'
;MGRLVSDPELKTTGNGISVTSFRIAVERSYVKSGEERKADFFDIVCWRNTAEFVCRYFGKGSLIAVEGQLQSRTYPAKDGTNRYVVEVIADNVSFTGERRENAGSYSRGYDNQSYGTSQVYQEPAPQPAPASYQSGSNSDFQDMPLDDDLPF
;
A
#
# COMPACT_ATOMS: atom_id res chain seq x y z
N MET A 1 9.62 3.27 -3.02
CA MET A 1 8.29 3.88 -2.76
C MET A 1 8.32 5.34 -3.17
N GLY A 2 7.21 5.86 -3.75
CA GLY A 2 7.12 7.25 -4.19
C GLY A 2 5.68 7.67 -4.44
N ARG A 3 5.43 8.96 -4.67
CA ARG A 3 4.11 9.50 -4.99
C ARG A 3 3.95 9.71 -6.49
N LEU A 4 2.78 9.32 -7.03
CA LEU A 4 2.47 9.58 -8.43
C LEU A 4 2.40 11.08 -8.70
N VAL A 5 3.09 11.52 -9.75
CA VAL A 5 3.12 12.93 -10.18
C VAL A 5 1.88 13.28 -11.01
N SER A 6 1.34 12.30 -11.74
CA SER A 6 0.15 12.42 -12.59
C SER A 6 -0.68 11.15 -12.53
N ASP A 7 -1.92 11.22 -13.01
CA ASP A 7 -2.74 10.02 -13.15
C ASP A 7 -2.15 9.08 -14.20
N PRO A 8 -2.11 7.76 -13.95
CA PRO A 8 -1.60 6.80 -14.91
C PRO A 8 -2.64 6.55 -16.01
N GLU A 9 -2.20 6.59 -17.26
CA GLU A 9 -3.05 6.33 -18.42
C GLU A 9 -2.82 4.92 -18.96
N LEU A 10 -3.90 4.14 -19.09
CA LEU A 10 -3.84 2.83 -19.71
C LEU A 10 -3.78 2.98 -21.23
N LYS A 11 -2.76 2.38 -21.85
CA LYS A 11 -2.59 2.32 -23.31
C LYS A 11 -2.56 0.85 -23.74
N THR A 12 -2.94 0.61 -24.97
CA THR A 12 -2.85 -0.71 -25.57
C THR A 12 -1.86 -0.67 -26.73
N THR A 13 -0.92 -1.59 -26.73
CA THR A 13 0.03 -1.75 -27.84
C THR A 13 -0.67 -2.34 -29.07
N GLY A 14 -0.06 -2.24 -30.25
CA GLY A 14 -0.60 -2.84 -31.47
C GLY A 14 -0.86 -4.35 -31.37
N ASN A 15 -0.24 -5.04 -30.44
CA ASN A 15 -0.43 -6.47 -30.15
C ASN A 15 -1.51 -6.74 -29.08
N GLY A 16 -2.31 -5.74 -28.67
CA GLY A 16 -3.36 -5.88 -27.69
C GLY A 16 -2.88 -5.98 -26.24
N ILE A 17 -1.62 -5.64 -25.95
CA ILE A 17 -1.06 -5.73 -24.60
C ILE A 17 -1.26 -4.41 -23.88
N SER A 18 -1.87 -4.46 -22.69
CA SER A 18 -2.02 -3.30 -21.80
C SER A 18 -0.68 -2.81 -21.29
N VAL A 19 -0.42 -1.51 -21.35
CA VAL A 19 0.78 -0.85 -20.84
C VAL A 19 0.39 0.51 -20.24
N THR A 20 1.02 0.89 -19.15
CA THR A 20 0.96 2.25 -18.62
C THR A 20 2.34 2.74 -18.27
N SER A 21 2.57 4.03 -18.45
CA SER A 21 3.78 4.72 -18.01
C SER A 21 3.39 5.93 -17.17
N PHE A 22 4.02 6.07 -16.03
CA PHE A 22 3.80 7.17 -15.10
C PHE A 22 5.10 7.53 -14.39
N ARG A 23 5.11 8.68 -13.75
CA ARG A 23 6.27 9.18 -13.00
C ARG A 23 5.98 9.21 -11.52
N ILE A 24 6.94 8.78 -10.72
CA ILE A 24 6.88 8.90 -9.26
C ILE A 24 7.94 9.87 -8.75
N ALA A 25 7.60 10.61 -7.70
CA ALA A 25 8.51 11.42 -6.91
C ALA A 25 8.90 10.66 -5.65
N VAL A 26 10.20 10.49 -5.43
CA VAL A 26 10.78 9.83 -4.27
C VAL A 26 11.56 10.86 -3.48
N GLU A 27 11.16 11.12 -2.25
CA GLU A 27 11.87 12.03 -1.37
C GLU A 27 13.20 11.44 -0.92
N ARG A 28 14.26 12.26 -0.90
CA ARG A 28 15.56 11.84 -0.37
C ARG A 28 15.50 11.72 1.14
N SER A 29 16.01 10.61 1.65
CA SER A 29 16.01 10.32 3.09
C SER A 29 16.87 11.29 3.92
N TYR A 30 17.90 11.87 3.29
CA TYR A 30 18.83 12.78 3.93
C TYR A 30 18.72 14.18 3.34
N VAL A 31 18.41 15.14 4.21
CA VAL A 31 18.41 16.59 3.92
C VAL A 31 19.17 17.28 5.04
N LYS A 32 20.13 18.14 4.71
CA LYS A 32 20.83 18.94 5.72
C LYS A 32 19.84 19.91 6.39
N SER A 33 20.05 20.15 7.68
CA SER A 33 19.24 21.10 8.43
C SER A 33 19.31 22.48 7.77
N GLY A 34 18.13 23.01 7.35
CA GLY A 34 17.99 24.30 6.66
C GLY A 34 17.93 24.23 5.14
N GLU A 35 18.08 23.06 4.51
CA GLU A 35 17.85 22.87 3.07
C GLU A 35 16.41 22.40 2.79
N GLU A 36 15.88 22.78 1.62
CA GLU A 36 14.60 22.28 1.13
C GLU A 36 14.68 20.78 0.79
N ARG A 37 13.60 20.07 1.05
CA ARG A 37 13.49 18.65 0.67
C ARG A 37 13.53 18.50 -0.84
N LYS A 38 14.44 17.67 -1.32
CA LYS A 38 14.60 17.34 -2.73
C LYS A 38 13.97 15.99 -3.02
N ALA A 39 13.27 15.91 -4.14
CA ALA A 39 12.72 14.65 -4.65
C ALA A 39 13.43 14.26 -5.95
N ASP A 40 13.66 12.96 -6.09
CA ASP A 40 14.12 12.36 -7.33
C ASP A 40 12.90 11.81 -8.09
N PHE A 41 12.91 11.95 -9.42
CA PHE A 41 11.81 11.53 -10.28
C PHE A 41 12.23 10.30 -11.08
N PHE A 42 11.37 9.27 -11.03
CA PHE A 42 11.60 8.02 -11.75
C PHE A 42 10.42 7.73 -12.68
N ASP A 43 10.74 7.37 -13.91
CA ASP A 43 9.76 6.91 -14.89
C ASP A 43 9.53 5.40 -14.69
N ILE A 44 8.28 5.00 -14.53
CA ILE A 44 7.84 3.63 -14.26
C ILE A 44 7.03 3.15 -15.45
N VAL A 45 7.27 1.94 -15.89
CA VAL A 45 6.49 1.26 -16.93
C VAL A 45 5.93 -0.04 -16.38
N CYS A 46 4.61 -0.20 -16.48
CA CYS A 46 3.90 -1.40 -16.07
C CYS A 46 3.24 -2.05 -17.29
N TRP A 47 3.19 -3.38 -17.30
CA TRP A 47 2.65 -4.19 -18.39
C TRP A 47 1.50 -5.07 -17.92
N ARG A 48 0.58 -5.39 -18.84
CA ARG A 48 -0.50 -6.38 -18.65
C ARG A 48 -1.34 -6.06 -17.39
N ASN A 49 -1.54 -7.06 -16.54
CA ASN A 49 -2.36 -6.96 -15.33
C ASN A 49 -1.86 -5.89 -14.34
N THR A 50 -0.54 -5.71 -14.23
CA THR A 50 0.05 -4.67 -13.38
C THR A 50 -0.31 -3.27 -13.88
N ALA A 51 -0.36 -3.05 -15.21
CA ALA A 51 -0.80 -1.79 -15.80
C ALA A 51 -2.26 -1.48 -15.49
N GLU A 52 -3.14 -2.46 -15.65
CA GLU A 52 -4.57 -2.34 -15.34
C GLU A 52 -4.81 -2.09 -13.85
N PHE A 53 -4.09 -2.80 -12.99
CA PHE A 53 -4.16 -2.64 -11.55
C PHE A 53 -3.78 -1.21 -11.13
N VAL A 54 -2.67 -0.69 -11.66
CA VAL A 54 -2.22 0.68 -11.34
C VAL A 54 -3.25 1.72 -11.79
N CYS A 55 -3.74 1.64 -13.01
CA CYS A 55 -4.72 2.58 -13.55
C CYS A 55 -6.06 2.55 -12.81
N ARG A 56 -6.43 1.39 -12.24
CA ARG A 56 -7.70 1.22 -11.49
C ARG A 56 -7.62 1.78 -10.07
N TYR A 57 -6.49 1.60 -9.39
CA TYR A 57 -6.42 1.83 -7.96
C TYR A 57 -5.55 3.01 -7.54
N PHE A 58 -4.67 3.49 -8.40
CA PHE A 58 -3.79 4.60 -8.11
C PHE A 58 -4.11 5.81 -8.97
N GLY A 59 -3.86 6.99 -8.44
CA GLY A 59 -3.99 8.25 -9.16
C GLY A 59 -2.96 9.25 -8.65
N LYS A 60 -2.94 10.43 -9.23
CA LYS A 60 -2.05 11.53 -8.84
C LYS A 60 -1.99 11.70 -7.32
N GLY A 61 -0.79 11.80 -6.77
CA GLY A 61 -0.53 12.00 -5.34
C GLY A 61 -0.60 10.72 -4.49
N SER A 62 -1.09 9.58 -5.01
CA SER A 62 -1.08 8.32 -4.27
C SER A 62 0.35 7.86 -4.00
N LEU A 63 0.60 7.35 -2.80
CA LEU A 63 1.85 6.66 -2.47
C LEU A 63 1.79 5.23 -2.97
N ILE A 64 2.83 4.81 -3.70
CA ILE A 64 2.93 3.49 -4.34
C ILE A 64 4.27 2.84 -4.01
N ALA A 65 4.26 1.54 -3.77
CA ALA A 65 5.47 0.73 -3.72
C ALA A 65 5.61 -0.02 -5.05
N VAL A 66 6.76 0.13 -5.68
CA VAL A 66 7.09 -0.51 -6.95
C VAL A 66 8.34 -1.34 -6.76
N GLU A 67 8.28 -2.59 -7.19
CA GLU A 67 9.42 -3.50 -7.35
C GLU A 67 9.59 -3.77 -8.82
N GLY A 68 10.83 -3.76 -9.30
CA GLY A 68 11.10 -3.97 -10.71
C GLY A 68 12.55 -3.79 -11.07
N GLN A 69 12.83 -3.86 -12.37
CA GLN A 69 14.16 -3.81 -12.94
C GLN A 69 14.41 -2.47 -13.61
N LEU A 70 15.58 -1.91 -13.37
CA LEU A 70 16.03 -0.71 -14.05
C LEU A 70 16.48 -1.08 -15.46
N GLN A 71 15.86 -0.48 -16.47
CA GLN A 71 16.23 -0.68 -17.87
C GLN A 71 16.54 0.66 -18.53
N SER A 72 17.53 0.63 -19.43
CA SER A 72 17.86 1.78 -20.25
C SER A 72 17.56 1.49 -21.70
N ARG A 73 17.05 2.51 -22.40
CA ARG A 73 16.83 2.44 -23.85
C ARG A 73 17.23 3.74 -24.52
N THR A 74 17.69 3.60 -25.74
CA THR A 74 17.98 4.74 -26.61
C THR A 74 16.95 4.78 -27.72
N TYR A 75 16.38 5.95 -27.99
CA TYR A 75 15.47 6.14 -29.09
C TYR A 75 15.79 7.40 -29.87
N PRO A 76 15.61 7.40 -31.20
CA PRO A 76 15.77 8.59 -32.02
C PRO A 76 14.67 9.59 -31.72
N ALA A 77 15.05 10.80 -31.33
CA ALA A 77 14.11 11.91 -31.17
C ALA A 77 13.76 12.52 -32.52
N LYS A 78 12.68 13.31 -32.56
CA LYS A 78 12.22 13.98 -33.80
C LYS A 78 13.27 14.92 -34.42
N ASP A 79 14.22 15.38 -33.65
CA ASP A 79 15.34 16.26 -34.00
C ASP A 79 16.54 15.47 -34.56
N GLY A 80 16.43 14.16 -34.77
CA GLY A 80 17.51 13.29 -35.27
C GLY A 80 18.58 12.97 -34.22
N THR A 81 18.45 13.44 -32.98
CA THR A 81 19.36 13.10 -31.89
C THR A 81 18.92 11.82 -31.18
N ASN A 82 19.88 11.00 -30.73
CA ASN A 82 19.57 9.84 -29.90
C ASN A 82 19.37 10.29 -28.45
N ARG A 83 18.21 9.96 -27.88
CA ARG A 83 17.90 10.22 -26.47
C ARG A 83 18.02 8.92 -25.67
N TYR A 84 18.73 9.04 -24.57
CA TYR A 84 18.90 7.97 -23.59
C TYR A 84 17.89 8.15 -22.45
N VAL A 85 17.14 7.11 -22.16
CA VAL A 85 16.15 7.09 -21.07
C VAL A 85 16.40 5.89 -20.19
N VAL A 86 16.26 6.09 -18.88
CA VAL A 86 16.31 5.05 -17.85
C VAL A 86 14.93 4.96 -17.21
N GLU A 87 14.34 3.78 -17.26
CA GLU A 87 12.99 3.51 -16.76
C GLU A 87 13.02 2.31 -15.82
N VAL A 88 12.09 2.25 -14.87
CA VAL A 88 11.87 1.06 -14.04
C VAL A 88 10.72 0.26 -14.65
N ILE A 89 11.02 -0.93 -15.11
CA ILE A 89 9.99 -1.89 -15.53
C ILE A 89 9.49 -2.59 -14.28
N ALA A 90 8.22 -2.33 -13.94
CA ALA A 90 7.62 -2.87 -12.73
C ALA A 90 7.25 -4.34 -12.89
N ASP A 91 7.79 -5.19 -12.03
CA ASP A 91 7.40 -6.58 -11.87
C ASP A 91 6.19 -6.70 -10.93
N ASN A 92 6.20 -5.92 -9.84
CA ASN A 92 5.16 -5.91 -8.84
C ASN A 92 4.86 -4.49 -8.32
N VAL A 93 3.59 -4.28 -7.94
CA VAL A 93 3.11 -3.01 -7.39
C VAL A 93 2.22 -3.29 -6.18
N SER A 94 2.45 -2.56 -5.09
CA SER A 94 1.74 -2.76 -3.83
C SER A 94 1.22 -1.46 -3.23
N PHE A 95 0.13 -1.56 -2.48
CA PHE A 95 -0.35 -0.48 -1.63
C PHE A 95 0.60 -0.27 -0.44
N THR A 96 0.79 0.97 -0.05
CA THR A 96 1.67 1.34 1.07
C THR A 96 0.92 1.52 2.39
N GLY A 97 -0.39 1.26 2.42
CA GLY A 97 -1.23 1.45 3.59
C GLY A 97 -1.62 2.90 3.87
N GLU A 98 -1.17 3.86 3.09
CA GLU A 98 -1.59 5.25 3.22
C GLU A 98 -3.06 5.39 2.77
N ARG A 99 -3.95 5.73 3.70
CA ARG A 99 -5.35 6.00 3.41
C ARG A 99 -5.43 7.35 2.70
N ARG A 100 -6.03 7.41 1.52
CA ARG A 100 -6.37 8.70 0.89
C ARG A 100 -7.29 9.48 1.82
N GLU A 101 -6.84 10.62 2.34
CA GLU A 101 -7.68 11.54 3.12
C GLU A 101 -8.79 12.22 2.29
N ASN A 102 -8.88 11.93 0.99
CA ASN A 102 -9.85 12.53 0.05
C ASN A 102 -11.09 11.66 -0.24
N ALA A 103 -11.40 10.66 0.58
CA ALA A 103 -12.76 10.13 0.59
C ALA A 103 -13.59 11.10 1.42
N GLY A 104 -14.38 11.94 0.75
CA GLY A 104 -15.25 12.94 1.36
C GLY A 104 -15.86 12.44 2.65
N SER A 105 -15.79 13.28 3.66
CA SER A 105 -16.45 13.12 4.93
C SER A 105 -17.95 12.88 4.68
N TYR A 106 -18.33 11.62 4.53
CA TYR A 106 -19.70 11.21 4.84
C TYR A 106 -19.78 11.22 6.35
N SER A 107 -19.94 12.42 6.88
CA SER A 107 -20.54 12.62 8.19
C SER A 107 -21.89 11.92 8.14
N ARG A 108 -21.94 10.68 8.61
CA ARG A 108 -23.19 10.04 9.00
C ARG A 108 -23.67 10.84 10.21
N GLY A 109 -24.46 11.87 9.94
CA GLY A 109 -25.26 12.52 10.93
C GLY A 109 -26.13 11.44 11.59
N TYR A 110 -25.80 11.09 12.82
CA TYR A 110 -26.76 10.46 13.70
C TYR A 110 -27.80 11.52 13.96
N ASP A 111 -28.91 11.46 13.21
CA ASP A 111 -30.12 12.19 13.46
C ASP A 111 -30.66 11.67 14.81
N ASN A 112 -30.38 12.47 15.83
CA ASN A 112 -30.90 12.25 17.18
C ASN A 112 -32.37 12.70 17.19
N GLN A 113 -33.27 11.89 16.66
CA GLN A 113 -34.70 12.09 16.88
C GLN A 113 -34.99 11.74 18.33
N SER A 114 -35.08 12.81 19.11
CA SER A 114 -35.70 12.86 20.41
C SER A 114 -37.15 12.42 20.32
N TYR A 115 -37.46 11.19 20.69
CA TYR A 115 -38.80 10.80 21.16
C TYR A 115 -38.73 10.53 22.64
N GLY A 116 -39.25 11.48 23.40
CA GLY A 116 -39.51 11.30 24.81
C GLY A 116 -40.56 10.22 25.05
N THR A 117 -40.20 9.21 25.77
CA THR A 117 -41.13 8.41 26.58
C THR A 117 -40.38 7.90 27.79
N SER A 118 -40.84 8.40 28.95
CA SER A 118 -40.44 7.95 30.27
C SER A 118 -40.77 6.47 30.42
N GLN A 119 -39.77 5.60 30.50
CA GLN A 119 -39.93 4.25 31.03
C GLN A 119 -38.99 4.03 32.20
N VAL A 120 -39.60 3.65 33.28
CA VAL A 120 -39.09 3.27 34.58
C VAL A 120 -37.93 2.27 34.42
N TYR A 121 -36.76 2.61 34.95
CA TYR A 121 -35.64 1.70 35.09
C TYR A 121 -35.98 0.61 36.11
N GLN A 122 -36.18 -0.62 35.63
CA GLN A 122 -36.03 -1.82 36.44
C GLN A 122 -34.57 -2.22 36.46
N GLU A 123 -34.03 -2.28 37.65
CA GLU A 123 -32.69 -2.71 37.98
C GLU A 123 -32.51 -4.19 37.57
N PRO A 124 -31.53 -4.55 36.70
CA PRO A 124 -31.26 -5.95 36.38
C PRO A 124 -30.57 -6.63 37.56
N ALA A 125 -31.07 -7.81 37.93
CA ALA A 125 -30.49 -8.70 38.94
C ALA A 125 -29.00 -9.02 38.63
N PRO A 126 -28.17 -9.23 39.67
CA PRO A 126 -26.74 -9.50 39.52
C PRO A 126 -26.49 -10.84 38.81
N GLN A 127 -25.74 -10.79 37.74
CA GLN A 127 -25.25 -11.99 37.03
C GLN A 127 -24.18 -12.71 37.88
N PRO A 128 -24.21 -14.05 37.93
CA PRO A 128 -23.17 -14.81 38.62
C PRO A 128 -21.80 -14.65 37.98
N ALA A 129 -20.76 -14.48 38.79
CA ALA A 129 -19.39 -14.29 38.41
C ALA A 129 -18.88 -15.49 37.55
N PRO A 130 -18.03 -15.25 36.52
CA PRO A 130 -17.43 -16.33 35.77
C PRO A 130 -16.48 -17.16 36.62
N ALA A 131 -16.58 -18.48 36.47
CA ALA A 131 -15.77 -19.46 37.18
C ALA A 131 -14.26 -19.21 36.90
N SER A 132 -13.47 -19.13 37.96
CA SER A 132 -12.03 -19.04 37.91
C SER A 132 -11.45 -20.33 37.32
N TYR A 133 -10.73 -20.23 36.20
CA TYR A 133 -9.94 -21.31 35.66
C TYR A 133 -8.78 -21.59 36.62
N GLN A 134 -8.75 -22.78 37.21
CA GLN A 134 -7.58 -23.27 37.93
C GLN A 134 -6.40 -23.43 36.97
N SER A 135 -5.31 -22.78 37.31
CA SER A 135 -4.01 -22.98 36.69
C SER A 135 -3.60 -24.42 36.78
N GLY A 136 -3.52 -25.12 35.64
CA GLY A 136 -2.97 -26.48 35.57
C GLY A 136 -1.48 -26.48 35.94
N SER A 137 -1.08 -27.41 36.79
CA SER A 137 0.31 -27.58 37.21
C SER A 137 1.21 -27.99 36.04
N ASN A 138 2.40 -27.39 35.95
CA ASN A 138 3.44 -27.59 34.95
C ASN A 138 4.20 -28.96 35.08
N SER A 139 3.53 -30.08 35.28
CA SER A 139 4.21 -31.35 35.49
C SER A 139 4.22 -32.32 34.31
N ASP A 140 3.71 -31.89 33.11
CA ASP A 140 3.68 -32.75 31.93
C ASP A 140 4.57 -32.29 30.77
N PHE A 141 5.59 -31.49 31.03
CA PHE A 141 6.63 -31.25 30.05
C PHE A 141 7.68 -32.38 30.15
N GLN A 142 7.50 -33.42 29.33
CA GLN A 142 8.57 -34.38 29.08
C GLN A 142 9.60 -33.71 28.15
N ASP A 143 10.85 -33.66 28.65
CA ASP A 143 12.01 -33.26 27.86
C ASP A 143 12.17 -34.23 26.68
N MET A 144 12.03 -33.71 25.44
CA MET A 144 12.42 -34.47 24.25
C MET A 144 13.95 -34.53 24.17
N PRO A 145 14.55 -35.70 23.96
CA PRO A 145 15.97 -35.80 23.71
C PRO A 145 16.32 -35.09 22.40
N LEU A 146 17.36 -34.25 22.44
CA LEU A 146 18.01 -33.65 21.29
C LEU A 146 18.66 -34.74 20.47
N ASP A 147 18.03 -35.14 19.34
CA ASP A 147 18.71 -35.94 18.32
C ASP A 147 19.62 -34.99 17.52
N ASP A 148 20.91 -35.26 17.71
CA ASP A 148 22.05 -34.45 17.17
C ASP A 148 22.48 -34.98 15.79
N ASP A 149 21.51 -35.37 14.96
CA ASP A 149 21.78 -35.82 13.57
C ASP A 149 21.16 -34.88 12.55
N LEU A 150 21.87 -33.77 12.30
CA LEU A 150 21.67 -32.98 11.08
C LEU A 150 22.67 -33.46 10.03
N PRO A 151 22.23 -34.08 8.93
CA PRO A 151 23.10 -34.39 7.79
C PRO A 151 23.35 -33.09 7.01
N PHE A 152 24.59 -32.68 6.92
CA PHE A 152 25.08 -31.66 5.99
C PHE A 152 25.33 -32.29 4.61
#